data_556e787c34679d5ba4ea56eda51c61e6
#
_entry.id   556e787c34679d5ba4ea56eda51c61e6
#
_cell.length_a   1.000
_cell.length_b   1.000
_cell.length_c   1.000
_cell.angle_alpha   90.00
_cell.angle_beta   90.00
_cell.angle_gamma   90.00
#
_symmetry.space_group_name_H-M   'P 1'
#
loop_
_entity.id
_entity.type
_entity.pdbx_description
1 polymer ?
#
loop_
_entity_poly.entity_id
_entity_poly.type
_entity_poly.pdbx_seq_one_letter_code
_entity_poly.pdbx_strand_id
1 'polypeptide(L)'
;MSSLFRPLAGAVALTAVLALVHSAQAQKPLDNPILERMRKDIFFLASPECEGRGIDTKGIEKAADYVAETFKAAGLKPAMKDGSYFQPFTVTMSAKLSKPTSLTIAGPNDAKKELKLNTDFTAMGFSPTSKADAGLVFVGYGITAPALKYDDYAGQNVEGKFVVILRRTPRYNEKGDKRFDTTVPDGEDSTHAAFATKIELAQANKAAGVIMVNDAGAAGKTDALAPYPLHATGTTPATIPVVMVKRAVIDEVLAGGPWKSLTDLETAIGGDLKPRSFAVADWTARAEVTVERTDLKVKNIVGVLEGSGPLKDETVVIGAHYDHVGYGSWGSLAKDGKGKIHYGADDNASGTTGLMELARRYGAAKNRQGRRLVFVAFTAEERGLYGSIHYCKEPLFPLDKTVAMINMDMIGRTQPVSADWLGLFGKKDRLVVYGTGTGTGLDKLVDQVSAKSDFRVSAQKAGTGPSDHDSFYRKKVPVLFLYTGTHGEYHRPTDVPERINIEGLKKTADFAQSLADDLTTRSAAPKFQVVSDPWRDPTEAPRGPQGPRLGVRPDYMYEGEGMRLEGVTPGGVAEKTGLKDGDIIVEVAGKPTPNVGAYMTAMSAQKIGTTIDIVVDRKGKKLTLK
;
A
#
# COMPACT_ATOMS: atom_id res chain seq x y z
N MET A 1 -78.04 -52.34 -17.03
CA MET A 1 -77.72 -51.16 -17.78
C MET A 1 -76.45 -50.58 -17.16
N SER A 2 -75.43 -50.64 -17.86
CA SER A 2 -74.02 -50.54 -17.55
C SER A 2 -73.60 -49.12 -17.25
N SER A 3 -72.87 -48.90 -16.14
CA SER A 3 -72.12 -47.68 -15.87
C SER A 3 -70.63 -48.04 -15.70
N LEU A 4 -69.83 -47.48 -16.58
CA LEU A 4 -68.40 -47.63 -16.67
C LEU A 4 -67.70 -46.75 -15.61
N PHE A 5 -66.92 -47.35 -14.73
CA PHE A 5 -65.92 -46.67 -13.89
C PHE A 5 -64.57 -46.65 -14.63
N ARG A 6 -64.01 -45.49 -14.82
CA ARG A 6 -62.59 -45.27 -15.18
C ARG A 6 -61.81 -44.91 -13.95
N PRO A 7 -60.64 -45.50 -13.67
CA PRO A 7 -59.76 -44.97 -12.62
C PRO A 7 -58.82 -43.89 -13.17
N LEU A 8 -58.69 -42.77 -12.44
CA LEU A 8 -57.62 -41.77 -12.61
C LEU A 8 -56.30 -42.38 -12.14
N ALA A 9 -55.34 -42.44 -13.03
CA ALA A 9 -53.95 -42.68 -12.69
C ALA A 9 -53.30 -41.35 -12.30
N GLY A 10 -52.95 -41.19 -11.01
CA GLY A 10 -52.16 -40.09 -10.52
C GLY A 10 -50.69 -40.31 -10.85
N ALA A 11 -50.11 -39.46 -11.70
CA ALA A 11 -48.67 -39.41 -11.96
C ALA A 11 -47.99 -38.67 -10.82
N VAL A 12 -47.23 -39.41 -10.00
CA VAL A 12 -46.29 -38.84 -9.03
C VAL A 12 -45.02 -38.49 -9.80
N ALA A 13 -44.80 -37.18 -10.02
CA ALA A 13 -43.55 -36.68 -10.58
C ALA A 13 -42.47 -36.74 -9.50
N LEU A 14 -41.55 -37.68 -9.58
CA LEU A 14 -40.36 -37.79 -8.77
C LEU A 14 -39.33 -36.78 -9.30
N THR A 15 -39.23 -35.59 -8.70
CA THR A 15 -38.15 -34.65 -8.99
C THR A 15 -36.85 -35.19 -8.38
N ALA A 16 -36.03 -35.82 -9.20
CA ALA A 16 -34.66 -36.19 -8.86
C ALA A 16 -33.82 -34.92 -8.83
N VAL A 17 -33.50 -34.43 -7.63
CA VAL A 17 -32.43 -33.43 -7.42
C VAL A 17 -31.11 -34.15 -7.65
N LEU A 18 -30.53 -33.98 -8.83
CA LEU A 18 -29.13 -34.32 -9.08
C LEU A 18 -28.25 -33.34 -8.27
N ALA A 19 -27.85 -33.74 -7.08
CA ALA A 19 -26.73 -33.16 -6.41
C ALA A 19 -25.47 -33.51 -7.22
N LEU A 20 -24.95 -32.56 -7.99
CA LEU A 20 -23.61 -32.63 -8.58
C LEU A 20 -22.59 -32.61 -7.44
N VAL A 21 -22.31 -33.80 -6.92
CA VAL A 21 -21.12 -34.03 -6.12
C VAL A 21 -19.95 -33.90 -7.10
N HIS A 22 -19.29 -32.72 -7.11
CA HIS A 22 -17.97 -32.61 -7.70
C HIS A 22 -17.07 -33.55 -6.87
N SER A 23 -16.88 -34.76 -7.32
CA SER A 23 -15.82 -35.63 -6.85
C SER A 23 -14.51 -34.90 -7.17
N ALA A 24 -13.87 -34.34 -6.14
CA ALA A 24 -12.47 -33.95 -6.22
C ALA A 24 -11.72 -35.20 -6.67
N GLN A 25 -11.42 -35.32 -7.96
CA GLN A 25 -10.50 -36.34 -8.43
C GLN A 25 -9.20 -36.12 -7.66
N ALA A 26 -8.86 -37.06 -6.78
CA ALA A 26 -7.60 -37.05 -6.06
C ALA A 26 -6.48 -36.98 -7.11
N GLN A 27 -5.89 -35.81 -7.25
CA GLN A 27 -4.77 -35.64 -8.16
C GLN A 27 -3.66 -36.61 -7.74
N LYS A 28 -3.06 -37.29 -8.73
CA LYS A 28 -1.98 -38.22 -8.48
C LYS A 28 -0.86 -37.52 -7.69
N PRO A 29 -0.34 -38.12 -6.61
CA PRO A 29 0.77 -37.52 -5.85
C PRO A 29 1.93 -37.17 -6.77
N LEU A 30 2.55 -36.01 -6.53
CA LEU A 30 3.77 -35.63 -7.24
C LEU A 30 4.95 -36.42 -6.66
N ASP A 31 5.83 -36.91 -7.52
CA ASP A 31 7.01 -37.72 -7.09
C ASP A 31 8.00 -36.92 -6.22
N ASN A 32 7.92 -35.59 -6.26
CA ASN A 32 8.76 -34.70 -5.47
C ASN A 32 8.01 -34.22 -4.21
N PRO A 33 8.49 -34.54 -2.99
CA PRO A 33 7.81 -34.15 -1.75
C PRO A 33 7.74 -32.63 -1.52
N ILE A 34 8.63 -31.84 -2.12
CA ILE A 34 8.56 -30.38 -2.07
C ILE A 34 7.39 -29.88 -2.91
N LEU A 35 7.24 -30.37 -4.14
CA LEU A 35 6.12 -30.01 -5.00
C LEU A 35 4.78 -30.41 -4.37
N GLU A 36 4.72 -31.60 -3.76
CA GLU A 36 3.50 -32.09 -3.13
C GLU A 36 3.06 -31.22 -1.93
N ARG A 37 4.01 -30.81 -1.07
CA ARG A 37 3.65 -29.93 0.06
C ARG A 37 3.28 -28.52 -0.42
N MET A 38 3.97 -27.95 -1.42
CA MET A 38 3.61 -26.66 -2.02
C MET A 38 2.22 -26.73 -2.67
N ARG A 39 1.89 -27.83 -3.34
CA ARG A 39 0.56 -28.06 -3.87
C ARG A 39 -0.49 -28.08 -2.76
N LYS A 40 -0.24 -28.77 -1.67
CA LYS A 40 -1.16 -28.78 -0.51
C LYS A 40 -1.38 -27.40 0.06
N ASP A 41 -0.32 -26.60 0.19
CA ASP A 41 -0.39 -25.22 0.69
C ASP A 41 -1.30 -24.36 -0.21
N ILE A 42 -1.09 -24.40 -1.53
CA ILE A 42 -1.92 -23.67 -2.50
C ILE A 42 -3.39 -24.10 -2.41
N PHE A 43 -3.65 -25.43 -2.42
CA PHE A 43 -5.01 -25.95 -2.39
C PHE A 43 -5.73 -25.65 -1.08
N PHE A 44 -5.01 -25.53 0.03
CA PHE A 44 -5.59 -25.09 1.28
C PHE A 44 -5.87 -23.58 1.28
N LEU A 45 -4.85 -22.75 0.98
CA LEU A 45 -4.98 -21.29 1.01
C LEU A 45 -6.02 -20.77 0.01
N ALA A 46 -6.14 -21.40 -1.15
CA ALA A 46 -7.12 -21.07 -2.17
C ALA A 46 -8.36 -21.99 -2.11
N SER A 47 -8.67 -22.60 -0.95
CA SER A 47 -9.86 -23.41 -0.75
C SER A 47 -11.11 -22.56 -0.48
N PRO A 48 -12.32 -23.12 -0.66
CA PRO A 48 -13.55 -22.50 -0.21
C PRO A 48 -13.57 -22.19 1.30
N GLU A 49 -12.85 -22.98 2.11
CA GLU A 49 -12.77 -22.80 3.56
C GLU A 49 -12.06 -21.51 3.97
N CYS A 50 -11.14 -21.03 3.13
CA CYS A 50 -10.44 -19.77 3.31
C CYS A 50 -11.23 -18.56 2.78
N GLU A 51 -12.44 -18.77 2.21
CA GLU A 51 -13.37 -17.70 1.81
C GLU A 51 -12.70 -16.58 1.00
N GLY A 52 -11.70 -16.94 0.15
CA GLY A 52 -10.90 -15.98 -0.60
C GLY A 52 -10.08 -15.03 0.28
N ARG A 53 -9.80 -15.40 1.51
CA ARG A 53 -8.93 -14.68 2.46
C ARG A 53 -9.23 -13.19 2.60
N GLY A 54 -10.51 -12.81 2.41
CA GLY A 54 -10.93 -11.42 2.62
C GLY A 54 -10.73 -11.01 4.08
N ILE A 55 -10.19 -9.82 4.33
CA ILE A 55 -9.89 -9.35 5.69
C ILE A 55 -11.11 -9.22 6.60
N ASP A 56 -12.30 -9.28 6.05
CA ASP A 56 -13.61 -9.24 6.71
C ASP A 56 -14.29 -10.62 6.78
N THR A 57 -13.58 -11.70 6.43
CA THR A 57 -14.10 -13.08 6.44
C THR A 57 -13.51 -13.91 7.57
N LYS A 58 -14.15 -15.02 7.90
CA LYS A 58 -13.57 -16.00 8.84
C LYS A 58 -12.46 -16.84 8.20
N GLY A 59 -12.46 -16.93 6.88
CA GLY A 59 -11.48 -17.69 6.12
C GLY A 59 -10.06 -17.15 6.26
N ILE A 60 -9.90 -15.83 6.45
CA ILE A 60 -8.58 -15.25 6.69
C ILE A 60 -7.96 -15.70 8.01
N GLU A 61 -8.76 -15.95 9.04
CA GLU A 61 -8.27 -16.48 10.32
C GLU A 61 -7.70 -17.89 10.15
N LYS A 62 -8.38 -18.74 9.38
CA LYS A 62 -7.88 -20.10 9.06
C LYS A 62 -6.57 -20.05 8.29
N ALA A 63 -6.47 -19.14 7.31
CA ALA A 63 -5.22 -18.94 6.57
C ALA A 63 -4.09 -18.45 7.48
N ALA A 64 -4.40 -17.50 8.39
CA ALA A 64 -3.44 -17.00 9.36
C ALA A 64 -2.91 -18.10 10.30
N ASP A 65 -3.81 -18.91 10.85
CA ASP A 65 -3.45 -20.02 11.72
C ASP A 65 -2.59 -21.05 10.96
N TYR A 66 -2.94 -21.37 9.71
CA TYR A 66 -2.19 -22.30 8.88
C TYR A 66 -0.75 -21.83 8.61
N VAL A 67 -0.56 -20.54 8.31
CA VAL A 67 0.77 -19.96 8.11
C VAL A 67 1.55 -19.97 9.42
N ALA A 68 0.94 -19.57 10.55
CA ALA A 68 1.58 -19.56 11.87
C ALA A 68 2.01 -20.97 12.32
N GLU A 69 1.14 -21.97 12.15
CA GLU A 69 1.49 -23.36 12.46
C GLU A 69 2.59 -23.90 11.54
N THR A 70 2.62 -23.46 10.28
CA THR A 70 3.73 -23.79 9.37
C THR A 70 5.05 -23.20 9.85
N PHE A 71 5.07 -21.93 10.26
CA PHE A 71 6.27 -21.30 10.83
C PHE A 71 6.75 -22.01 12.09
N LYS A 72 5.81 -22.35 12.98
CA LYS A 72 6.12 -23.12 14.19
C LYS A 72 6.69 -24.50 13.88
N ALA A 73 6.05 -25.25 12.98
CA ALA A 73 6.53 -26.58 12.56
C ALA A 73 7.90 -26.52 11.85
N ALA A 74 8.19 -25.42 11.16
CA ALA A 74 9.50 -25.15 10.57
C ALA A 74 10.56 -24.74 11.60
N GLY A 75 10.21 -24.57 12.89
CA GLY A 75 11.14 -24.19 13.96
C GLY A 75 11.47 -22.70 14.01
N LEU A 76 10.70 -21.84 13.36
CA LEU A 76 10.81 -20.40 13.52
C LEU A 76 10.35 -20.00 14.93
N LYS A 77 10.97 -18.96 15.48
CA LYS A 77 10.54 -18.39 16.75
C LYS A 77 9.41 -17.38 16.51
N PRO A 78 8.43 -17.28 17.44
CA PRO A 78 7.46 -16.19 17.43
C PRO A 78 8.19 -14.85 17.66
N ALA A 79 7.70 -13.80 17.00
CA ALA A 79 8.35 -12.49 17.04
C ALA A 79 7.78 -11.57 18.13
N MET A 80 6.55 -11.85 18.60
CA MET A 80 5.87 -10.97 19.55
C MET A 80 6.27 -11.29 21.00
N LYS A 81 6.20 -10.26 21.87
CA LYS A 81 6.55 -10.37 23.29
C LYS A 81 5.66 -11.34 24.08
N ASP A 82 4.43 -11.55 23.64
CA ASP A 82 3.48 -12.50 24.20
C ASP A 82 3.74 -13.95 23.76
N GLY A 83 4.75 -14.18 22.93
CA GLY A 83 5.08 -15.49 22.38
C GLY A 83 4.22 -15.91 21.20
N SER A 84 3.42 -15.00 20.62
CA SER A 84 2.63 -15.27 19.42
C SER A 84 3.38 -14.92 18.14
N TYR A 85 2.90 -15.47 17.01
CA TYR A 85 3.36 -15.12 15.66
C TYR A 85 2.59 -13.92 15.09
N PHE A 86 1.57 -13.41 15.79
CA PHE A 86 0.62 -12.45 15.26
C PHE A 86 0.96 -11.04 15.70
N GLN A 87 1.21 -10.15 14.73
CA GLN A 87 1.33 -8.70 14.93
C GLN A 87 -0.03 -8.05 14.62
N PRO A 88 -0.88 -7.81 15.64
CA PRO A 88 -2.22 -7.28 15.43
C PRO A 88 -2.21 -5.77 15.20
N PHE A 89 -3.14 -5.31 14.37
CA PHE A 89 -3.43 -3.89 14.19
C PHE A 89 -4.87 -3.67 13.73
N THR A 90 -5.28 -2.41 13.63
CA THR A 90 -6.64 -2.05 13.23
C THR A 90 -6.62 -1.34 11.88
N VAL A 91 -7.53 -1.74 10.99
CA VAL A 91 -7.77 -1.07 9.71
C VAL A 91 -9.18 -0.46 9.73
N THR A 92 -9.27 0.84 9.51
CA THR A 92 -10.55 1.53 9.33
C THR A 92 -11.03 1.33 7.89
N MET A 93 -12.13 0.60 7.71
CA MET A 93 -12.70 0.28 6.41
C MET A 93 -13.60 1.40 5.88
N SER A 94 -14.31 2.05 6.77
CA SER A 94 -15.12 3.22 6.45
C SER A 94 -15.15 4.18 7.63
N ALA A 95 -15.20 5.47 7.33
CA ALA A 95 -15.40 6.50 8.32
C ALA A 95 -16.27 7.62 7.75
N LYS A 96 -17.18 8.10 8.58
CA LYS A 96 -18.12 9.17 8.23
C LYS A 96 -18.22 10.15 9.38
N LEU A 97 -18.17 11.44 9.07
CA LEU A 97 -18.49 12.48 10.05
C LEU A 97 -19.94 12.37 10.48
N SER A 98 -20.17 12.43 11.78
CA SER A 98 -21.47 12.47 12.42
C SER A 98 -21.61 13.71 13.30
N LYS A 99 -22.74 13.87 13.95
CA LYS A 99 -23.00 15.00 14.87
C LYS A 99 -22.86 14.54 16.31
N PRO A 100 -22.35 15.42 17.21
CA PRO A 100 -21.88 16.78 16.94
C PRO A 100 -20.47 16.81 16.32
N THR A 101 -20.28 17.72 15.36
CA THR A 101 -18.95 18.10 14.86
C THR A 101 -18.91 19.62 14.77
N SER A 102 -18.12 20.26 15.62
CA SER A 102 -18.09 21.71 15.80
C SER A 102 -16.68 22.20 16.10
N LEU A 103 -16.41 23.44 15.75
CA LEU A 103 -15.21 24.18 16.13
C LEU A 103 -15.59 25.61 16.50
N THR A 104 -15.22 26.02 17.70
CA THR A 104 -15.34 27.39 18.19
C THR A 104 -13.96 27.94 18.50
N ILE A 105 -13.69 29.15 18.08
CA ILE A 105 -12.49 29.91 18.47
C ILE A 105 -12.96 31.10 19.30
N ALA A 106 -12.35 31.28 20.48
CA ALA A 106 -12.65 32.39 21.36
C ALA A 106 -11.35 33.18 21.70
N GLY A 107 -11.44 34.47 21.75
CA GLY A 107 -10.36 35.38 21.93
C GLY A 107 -10.67 36.50 22.94
N PRO A 108 -9.80 37.51 23.05
CA PRO A 108 -9.98 38.67 23.95
C PRO A 108 -11.24 39.47 23.61
N ASN A 109 -11.72 40.25 24.59
CA ASN A 109 -12.91 41.12 24.46
C ASN A 109 -14.20 40.36 24.07
N ASP A 110 -14.40 39.15 24.63
CA ASP A 110 -15.56 38.27 24.34
C ASP A 110 -15.69 37.88 22.88
N ALA A 111 -14.63 38.02 22.10
CA ALA A 111 -14.62 37.52 20.72
C ALA A 111 -14.83 36.01 20.70
N LYS A 112 -15.98 35.60 20.15
CA LYS A 112 -16.33 34.19 20.00
C LYS A 112 -16.85 33.95 18.60
N LYS A 113 -16.26 32.98 17.91
CA LYS A 113 -16.63 32.60 16.55
C LYS A 113 -16.93 31.12 16.48
N GLU A 114 -18.17 30.78 16.20
CA GLU A 114 -18.57 29.41 15.85
C GLU A 114 -18.37 29.23 14.35
N LEU A 115 -17.45 28.32 14.01
CA LEU A 115 -17.07 28.08 12.62
C LEU A 115 -18.07 27.13 11.93
N LYS A 116 -18.35 27.39 10.66
CA LYS A 116 -19.27 26.58 9.85
C LYS A 116 -18.52 25.40 9.24
N LEU A 117 -18.99 24.18 9.54
CA LEU A 117 -18.46 22.94 8.97
C LEU A 117 -18.53 22.97 7.44
N ASN A 118 -17.47 22.53 6.77
CA ASN A 118 -17.26 22.51 5.31
C ASN A 118 -17.24 23.90 4.63
N THR A 119 -17.29 24.98 5.41
CA THR A 119 -17.17 26.36 4.91
C THR A 119 -15.93 27.03 5.48
N ASP A 120 -15.84 27.12 6.81
CA ASP A 120 -14.73 27.76 7.53
C ASP A 120 -13.72 26.73 8.04
N PHE A 121 -14.22 25.52 8.36
CA PHE A 121 -13.39 24.39 8.81
C PHE A 121 -13.92 23.06 8.32
N THR A 122 -13.08 22.04 8.41
CA THR A 122 -13.46 20.62 8.31
C THR A 122 -12.71 19.80 9.36
N ALA A 123 -13.28 18.69 9.81
CA ALA A 123 -12.47 17.68 10.47
C ALA A 123 -11.63 16.96 9.40
N MET A 124 -10.37 16.64 9.70
CA MET A 124 -9.55 15.83 8.80
C MET A 124 -9.79 14.33 9.04
N GLY A 125 -9.62 13.52 8.02
CA GLY A 125 -9.88 12.07 8.08
C GLY A 125 -9.06 11.33 9.13
N PHE A 126 -7.95 11.91 9.60
CA PHE A 126 -7.17 11.41 10.74
C PHE A 126 -7.88 11.54 12.09
N SER A 127 -8.86 12.43 12.20
CA SER A 127 -9.48 12.77 13.47
C SER A 127 -10.34 11.62 14.01
N PRO A 128 -10.14 11.20 15.27
CA PRO A 128 -11.05 10.27 15.94
C PRO A 128 -12.32 10.97 16.42
N THR A 129 -13.28 10.22 16.97
CA THR A 129 -14.28 10.79 17.86
C THR A 129 -13.57 11.30 19.10
N SER A 130 -13.54 12.62 19.26
CA SER A 130 -12.77 13.29 20.31
C SER A 130 -13.23 14.72 20.51
N LYS A 131 -12.88 15.28 21.68
CA LYS A 131 -13.08 16.70 21.99
C LYS A 131 -11.91 17.25 22.79
N ALA A 132 -11.63 18.53 22.58
CA ALA A 132 -10.66 19.29 23.34
C ALA A 132 -11.11 20.76 23.47
N ASP A 133 -10.69 21.40 24.55
CA ASP A 133 -10.90 22.82 24.82
C ASP A 133 -9.61 23.37 25.44
N ALA A 134 -8.86 24.18 24.70
CA ALA A 134 -7.52 24.59 25.11
C ALA A 134 -7.03 25.85 24.40
N GLY A 135 -5.99 26.49 24.98
CA GLY A 135 -5.29 27.60 24.36
C GLY A 135 -4.54 27.22 23.10
N LEU A 136 -4.15 28.21 22.30
CA LEU A 136 -3.51 28.04 21.00
C LEU A 136 -2.00 28.28 21.08
N VAL A 137 -1.23 27.51 20.34
CA VAL A 137 0.19 27.72 20.05
C VAL A 137 0.41 27.60 18.55
N PHE A 138 0.94 28.62 17.92
CA PHE A 138 1.40 28.53 16.55
C PHE A 138 2.77 27.86 16.52
N VAL A 139 2.93 26.79 15.77
CA VAL A 139 4.18 26.00 15.68
C VAL A 139 4.67 25.92 14.22
N GLY A 140 4.68 27.06 13.52
CA GLY A 140 5.21 27.15 12.17
C GLY A 140 4.64 26.08 11.25
N TYR A 141 5.52 25.30 10.66
CA TYR A 141 5.18 24.16 9.81
C TYR A 141 5.09 22.83 10.59
N GLY A 142 5.26 22.84 11.91
CA GLY A 142 5.21 21.65 12.76
C GLY A 142 6.32 20.65 12.46
N ILE A 143 7.52 21.13 12.18
CA ILE A 143 8.67 20.32 11.76
C ILE A 143 9.67 20.20 12.93
N THR A 144 10.14 18.97 13.18
CA THR A 144 11.34 18.67 13.97
C THR A 144 12.33 17.95 13.07
N ALA A 145 13.41 18.64 12.69
CA ALA A 145 14.45 18.15 11.78
C ALA A 145 15.86 18.48 12.33
N PRO A 146 16.37 17.73 13.32
CA PRO A 146 17.64 18.02 13.99
C PRO A 146 18.84 18.08 13.02
N ALA A 147 18.86 17.21 12.02
CA ALA A 147 19.90 17.20 10.99
C ALA A 147 19.96 18.52 10.19
N LEU A 148 18.85 19.25 10.09
CA LEU A 148 18.73 20.53 9.42
C LEU A 148 18.83 21.70 10.42
N LYS A 149 19.03 21.44 11.71
CA LYS A 149 19.00 22.41 12.80
C LYS A 149 17.73 23.25 12.79
N TYR A 150 16.59 22.58 12.57
CA TYR A 150 15.27 23.19 12.50
C TYR A 150 14.30 22.44 13.40
N ASP A 151 13.64 23.15 14.31
CA ASP A 151 12.65 22.57 15.22
C ASP A 151 11.61 23.62 15.63
N ASP A 152 10.38 23.48 15.08
CA ASP A 152 9.25 24.36 15.38
C ASP A 152 8.72 24.20 16.82
N TYR A 153 9.05 23.09 17.50
CA TYR A 153 8.60 22.81 18.85
C TYR A 153 9.61 23.26 19.92
N ALA A 154 10.84 23.61 19.51
CA ALA A 154 11.89 24.00 20.46
C ALA A 154 11.49 25.22 21.32
N GLY A 155 11.53 25.06 22.63
CA GLY A 155 11.18 26.11 23.58
C GLY A 155 9.69 26.44 23.68
N GLN A 156 8.80 25.70 23.03
CA GLN A 156 7.36 25.90 23.11
C GLN A 156 6.70 24.93 24.09
N ASN A 157 5.81 25.46 24.93
CA ASN A 157 4.94 24.64 25.78
C ASN A 157 3.65 24.35 25.02
N VAL A 158 3.58 23.20 24.34
CA VAL A 158 2.41 22.75 23.57
C VAL A 158 1.58 21.67 24.28
N GLU A 159 2.08 21.18 25.44
CA GLU A 159 1.34 20.17 26.22
C GLU A 159 -0.03 20.69 26.62
N GLY A 160 -1.07 19.95 26.29
CA GLY A 160 -2.46 20.30 26.55
C GLY A 160 -2.98 21.52 25.77
N LYS A 161 -2.34 21.92 24.67
CA LYS A 161 -2.74 23.05 23.81
C LYS A 161 -3.14 22.57 22.41
N PHE A 162 -3.93 23.36 21.71
CA PHE A 162 -4.07 23.21 20.26
C PHE A 162 -2.82 23.79 19.57
N VAL A 163 -2.23 23.01 18.68
CA VAL A 163 -1.16 23.50 17.81
C VAL A 163 -1.73 23.92 16.46
N VAL A 164 -1.41 25.14 16.03
CA VAL A 164 -1.73 25.66 14.70
C VAL A 164 -0.54 25.41 13.79
N ILE A 165 -0.74 24.65 12.71
CA ILE A 165 0.32 24.14 11.84
C ILE A 165 0.05 24.52 10.39
N LEU A 166 1.03 25.13 9.72
CA LEU A 166 1.03 25.34 8.27
C LEU A 166 1.27 24.02 7.53
N ARG A 167 0.53 23.84 6.42
CA ARG A 167 0.71 22.71 5.52
C ARG A 167 2.08 22.77 4.84
N ARG A 168 2.56 21.63 4.34
CA ARG A 168 3.83 21.44 3.61
C ARG A 168 5.06 21.90 4.40
N THR A 169 6.04 22.55 3.75
CA THR A 169 7.31 22.98 4.34
C THR A 169 7.63 24.42 3.90
N PRO A 170 8.51 25.14 4.62
CA PRO A 170 9.00 26.41 4.11
C PRO A 170 9.56 26.28 2.70
N ARG A 171 9.32 27.27 1.85
CA ARG A 171 9.81 27.35 0.46
C ARG A 171 9.44 26.13 -0.41
N TYR A 172 8.35 25.42 -0.10
CA TYR A 172 7.93 24.21 -0.80
C TYR A 172 7.85 24.37 -2.33
N ASN A 173 7.42 25.54 -2.82
CA ASN A 173 7.25 25.83 -4.25
C ASN A 173 8.47 26.56 -4.87
N GLU A 174 9.51 26.85 -4.10
CA GLU A 174 10.69 27.53 -4.63
C GLU A 174 11.59 26.57 -5.38
N LYS A 175 11.81 26.85 -6.66
CA LYS A 175 12.69 26.04 -7.50
C LYS A 175 14.13 26.08 -6.95
N GLY A 176 14.68 24.90 -6.66
CA GLY A 176 16.07 24.73 -6.23
C GLY A 176 16.32 24.72 -4.73
N ASP A 177 15.37 25.11 -3.88
CA ASP A 177 15.50 24.95 -2.44
C ASP A 177 14.87 23.61 -1.99
N LYS A 178 15.74 22.64 -1.68
CA LYS A 178 15.37 21.30 -1.25
C LYS A 178 15.75 21.03 0.21
N ARG A 179 15.89 22.05 1.04
CA ARG A 179 16.38 21.88 2.42
C ARG A 179 15.52 20.92 3.25
N PHE A 180 14.19 20.97 3.10
CA PHE A 180 13.25 20.06 3.77
C PHE A 180 12.79 18.92 2.87
N ASP A 181 13.23 18.92 1.62
CA ASP A 181 13.00 17.89 0.64
C ASP A 181 14.01 16.77 0.90
N THR A 182 13.69 15.92 1.85
CA THR A 182 14.28 14.59 1.85
C THR A 182 13.69 13.94 0.61
N THR A 183 14.55 13.56 -0.34
CA THR A 183 14.19 12.74 -1.47
C THR A 183 13.46 11.51 -0.96
N VAL A 184 12.14 11.63 -0.83
CA VAL A 184 11.28 10.48 -0.64
C VAL A 184 11.16 9.88 -2.03
N PRO A 185 11.43 8.60 -2.21
CA PRO A 185 11.19 7.93 -3.46
C PRO A 185 9.79 8.31 -3.94
N ASP A 186 9.66 8.69 -5.22
CA ASP A 186 8.40 8.91 -5.94
C ASP A 186 7.58 10.17 -5.63
N GLY A 187 8.22 11.25 -5.15
CA GLY A 187 7.60 12.58 -5.09
C GLY A 187 6.35 12.64 -4.21
N GLU A 188 6.26 11.79 -3.19
CA GLU A 188 5.38 12.08 -2.06
C GLU A 188 5.86 13.37 -1.39
N ASP A 189 4.93 14.05 -0.70
CA ASP A 189 5.30 15.14 0.19
C ASP A 189 6.50 14.68 1.03
N SER A 190 7.53 15.50 1.14
CA SER A 190 8.68 15.18 1.97
C SER A 190 8.20 14.71 3.34
N THR A 191 8.95 13.85 4.00
CA THR A 191 8.58 13.35 5.35
C THR A 191 8.10 14.48 6.26
N HIS A 192 8.67 15.69 6.09
CA HIS A 192 8.30 16.88 6.86
C HIS A 192 7.02 17.57 6.37
N ALA A 193 6.60 17.38 5.13
CA ALA A 193 5.38 17.97 4.57
C ALA A 193 4.13 17.09 4.82
N ALA A 194 4.33 15.78 5.03
CA ALA A 194 3.24 14.83 5.20
C ALA A 194 2.37 15.15 6.44
N PHE A 195 1.05 15.13 6.26
CA PHE A 195 0.10 15.37 7.36
C PHE A 195 0.33 14.43 8.54
N ALA A 196 0.52 13.14 8.27
CA ALA A 196 0.72 12.12 9.29
C ALA A 196 1.91 12.46 10.19
N THR A 197 3.07 12.83 9.61
CA THR A 197 4.27 13.21 10.37
C THR A 197 4.02 14.40 11.29
N LYS A 198 3.33 15.44 10.79
CA LYS A 198 3.00 16.63 11.58
C LYS A 198 2.07 16.30 12.76
N ILE A 199 1.08 15.44 12.52
CA ILE A 199 0.12 14.99 13.54
C ILE A 199 0.85 14.12 14.57
N GLU A 200 1.71 13.22 14.15
CA GLU A 200 2.51 12.36 15.04
C GLU A 200 3.43 13.20 15.92
N LEU A 201 4.10 14.23 15.37
CA LEU A 201 4.91 15.16 16.15
C LEU A 201 4.08 15.95 17.17
N ALA A 202 2.91 16.44 16.79
CA ALA A 202 2.01 17.12 17.72
C ALA A 202 1.59 16.20 18.88
N GLN A 203 1.24 14.95 18.61
CA GLN A 203 0.91 13.95 19.63
C GLN A 203 2.11 13.61 20.52
N ALA A 204 3.29 13.43 19.93
CA ALA A 204 4.53 13.17 20.67
C ALA A 204 4.86 14.32 21.65
N ASN A 205 4.52 15.56 21.29
CA ASN A 205 4.63 16.73 22.14
C ASN A 205 3.39 16.96 23.04
N LYS A 206 2.48 15.98 23.14
CA LYS A 206 1.29 15.97 24.00
C LYS A 206 0.31 17.12 23.73
N ALA A 207 0.19 17.57 22.49
CA ALA A 207 -0.83 18.55 22.11
C ALA A 207 -2.25 18.01 22.37
N ALA A 208 -3.18 18.90 22.73
CA ALA A 208 -4.58 18.56 22.93
C ALA A 208 -5.35 18.41 21.60
N GLY A 209 -4.88 19.03 20.53
CA GLY A 209 -5.46 18.96 19.20
C GLY A 209 -4.59 19.66 18.16
N VAL A 210 -4.93 19.46 16.90
CA VAL A 210 -4.24 20.07 15.75
C VAL A 210 -5.23 20.89 14.93
N ILE A 211 -4.86 22.14 14.66
CA ILE A 211 -5.51 23.02 13.68
C ILE A 211 -4.56 23.18 12.50
N MET A 212 -4.86 22.48 11.41
CA MET A 212 -4.11 22.58 10.17
C MET A 212 -4.57 23.77 9.34
N VAL A 213 -3.62 24.46 8.69
CA VAL A 213 -3.92 25.61 7.80
C VAL A 213 -3.12 25.45 6.52
N ASN A 214 -3.72 25.78 5.38
CA ASN A 214 -2.96 25.83 4.14
C ASN A 214 -1.83 26.86 4.22
N ASP A 215 -0.63 26.53 3.75
CA ASP A 215 0.35 27.53 3.37
C ASP A 215 -0.10 28.29 2.12
N ALA A 216 0.51 29.42 1.80
CA ALA A 216 0.09 30.27 0.68
C ALA A 216 -0.01 29.53 -0.65
N GLY A 217 0.95 28.63 -0.92
CA GLY A 217 0.96 27.87 -2.16
C GLY A 217 -0.13 26.79 -2.21
N ALA A 218 -0.46 26.13 -1.10
CA ALA A 218 -1.55 25.18 -1.01
C ALA A 218 -2.93 25.86 -1.02
N ALA A 219 -3.04 27.04 -0.45
CA ALA A 219 -4.28 27.83 -0.48
C ALA A 219 -4.69 28.23 -1.91
N GLY A 220 -3.71 28.57 -2.73
CA GLY A 220 -3.98 29.03 -4.10
C GLY A 220 -5.03 30.15 -4.12
N LYS A 221 -6.00 30.07 -5.06
CA LYS A 221 -7.06 31.08 -5.21
C LYS A 221 -8.26 30.85 -4.30
N THR A 222 -8.48 29.65 -3.80
CA THR A 222 -9.76 29.27 -3.15
C THR A 222 -9.62 28.91 -1.68
N ASP A 223 -8.40 28.73 -1.18
CA ASP A 223 -8.11 28.20 0.15
C ASP A 223 -9.01 27.02 0.52
N ALA A 224 -8.96 25.99 -0.34
CA ALA A 224 -9.84 24.85 -0.23
C ALA A 224 -9.51 23.98 1.00
N LEU A 225 -10.53 23.62 1.76
CA LEU A 225 -10.41 22.66 2.86
C LEU A 225 -10.22 21.25 2.29
N ALA A 226 -9.40 20.45 2.94
CA ALA A 226 -9.25 19.03 2.60
C ALA A 226 -10.55 18.29 2.91
N PRO A 227 -11.13 17.51 1.96
CA PRO A 227 -12.35 16.78 2.22
C PRO A 227 -12.15 15.70 3.27
N TYR A 228 -13.13 15.50 4.16
CA TYR A 228 -13.04 14.52 5.24
C TYR A 228 -12.66 13.10 4.78
N PRO A 229 -13.21 12.54 3.68
CA PRO A 229 -12.85 11.18 3.24
C PRO A 229 -11.35 10.97 2.96
N LEU A 230 -10.62 12.06 2.73
CA LEU A 230 -9.17 11.99 2.56
C LEU A 230 -8.52 11.53 3.88
N HIS A 231 -7.82 10.41 3.87
CA HIS A 231 -7.20 9.78 5.04
C HIS A 231 -8.19 9.26 6.13
N ALA A 232 -9.48 9.13 5.80
CA ALA A 232 -10.49 8.64 6.76
C ALA A 232 -10.52 7.11 6.90
N THR A 233 -9.91 6.41 5.95
CA THR A 233 -9.74 4.94 5.95
C THR A 233 -8.28 4.57 6.07
N GLY A 234 -7.99 3.33 6.45
CA GLY A 234 -6.63 2.82 6.55
C GLY A 234 -6.15 2.58 7.97
N THR A 235 -4.94 2.99 8.28
CA THR A 235 -4.32 2.73 9.58
C THR A 235 -4.86 3.65 10.69
N THR A 236 -4.49 3.35 11.94
CA THR A 236 -4.94 3.98 13.18
C THR A 236 -5.06 5.50 13.07
N PRO A 237 -6.22 6.09 13.39
CA PRO A 237 -6.40 7.53 13.42
C PRO A 237 -5.55 8.19 14.51
N ALA A 238 -5.44 9.51 14.46
CA ALA A 238 -4.89 10.29 15.57
C ALA A 238 -5.67 10.01 16.87
N THR A 239 -5.06 10.28 18.01
CA THR A 239 -5.70 10.16 19.33
C THR A 239 -6.33 11.48 19.80
N ILE A 240 -6.08 12.57 19.08
CA ILE A 240 -6.52 13.94 19.36
C ILE A 240 -7.34 14.48 18.18
N PRO A 241 -8.22 15.49 18.38
CA PRO A 241 -8.94 16.13 17.29
C PRO A 241 -7.97 16.79 16.31
N VAL A 242 -8.19 16.53 15.02
CA VAL A 242 -7.43 17.13 13.92
C VAL A 242 -8.42 17.81 12.99
N VAL A 243 -8.36 19.13 12.94
CA VAL A 243 -9.23 19.95 12.11
C VAL A 243 -8.41 20.80 11.15
N MET A 244 -9.00 21.18 10.04
CA MET A 244 -8.42 22.13 9.10
C MET A 244 -9.31 23.36 9.01
N VAL A 245 -8.70 24.55 9.07
CA VAL A 245 -9.43 25.82 8.94
C VAL A 245 -8.92 26.61 7.74
N LYS A 246 -9.75 27.54 7.26
CA LYS A 246 -9.32 28.51 6.27
C LYS A 246 -8.33 29.51 6.87
N ARG A 247 -7.41 30.01 6.04
CA ARG A 247 -6.40 31.00 6.41
C ARG A 247 -6.99 32.22 7.09
N ALA A 248 -8.09 32.76 6.55
CA ALA A 248 -8.76 33.93 7.10
C ALA A 248 -9.15 33.79 8.58
N VAL A 249 -9.45 32.58 9.04
CA VAL A 249 -9.74 32.32 10.47
C VAL A 249 -8.53 32.57 11.34
N ILE A 250 -7.34 32.14 10.90
CA ILE A 250 -6.12 32.33 11.66
C ILE A 250 -5.55 33.74 11.49
N ASP A 251 -5.74 34.36 10.32
CA ASP A 251 -5.37 35.77 10.12
C ASP A 251 -6.11 36.69 11.12
N GLU A 252 -7.41 36.43 11.39
CA GLU A 252 -8.17 37.14 12.43
C GLU A 252 -7.57 36.92 13.84
N VAL A 253 -7.13 35.70 14.16
CA VAL A 253 -6.49 35.35 15.43
C VAL A 253 -5.13 36.07 15.59
N LEU A 254 -4.39 36.23 14.50
CA LEU A 254 -3.06 36.87 14.51
C LEU A 254 -3.11 38.40 14.51
N ALA A 255 -4.20 39.01 14.05
CA ALA A 255 -4.32 40.46 13.82
C ALA A 255 -3.98 41.32 15.03
N GLY A 256 -4.19 40.84 16.26
CA GLY A 256 -3.87 41.51 17.52
C GLY A 256 -2.46 41.24 18.07
N GLY A 257 -1.67 40.40 17.40
CA GLY A 257 -0.38 39.92 17.85
C GLY A 257 0.82 40.57 17.15
N PRO A 258 2.01 40.00 17.33
CA PRO A 258 3.24 40.48 16.70
C PRO A 258 3.29 40.28 15.19
N TRP A 259 2.44 39.35 14.69
CA TRP A 259 2.30 39.01 13.28
C TRP A 259 0.88 39.35 12.84
N LYS A 260 0.73 40.08 11.75
CA LYS A 260 -0.60 40.51 11.28
C LYS A 260 -1.31 39.50 10.43
N SER A 261 -0.57 38.56 9.84
CA SER A 261 -1.12 37.54 8.97
C SER A 261 -0.22 36.31 8.88
N LEU A 262 -0.78 35.19 8.41
CA LEU A 262 -0.03 34.00 8.02
C LEU A 262 0.99 34.30 6.92
N THR A 263 0.67 35.21 6.01
CA THR A 263 1.56 35.62 4.92
C THR A 263 2.83 36.29 5.45
N ASP A 264 2.72 37.14 6.49
CA ASP A 264 3.89 37.76 7.13
C ASP A 264 4.77 36.70 7.79
N LEU A 265 4.15 35.73 8.49
CA LEU A 265 4.85 34.61 9.12
C LEU A 265 5.58 33.74 8.11
N GLU A 266 4.89 33.35 7.03
CA GLU A 266 5.47 32.53 5.96
C GLU A 266 6.64 33.26 5.28
N THR A 267 6.50 34.56 5.03
CA THR A 267 7.57 35.40 4.46
C THR A 267 8.79 35.45 5.40
N ALA A 268 8.57 35.65 6.69
CA ALA A 268 9.65 35.67 7.66
C ALA A 268 10.35 34.32 7.81
N ILE A 269 9.58 33.23 7.92
CA ILE A 269 10.13 31.86 7.98
C ILE A 269 10.87 31.52 6.67
N GLY A 270 10.28 31.85 5.52
CA GLY A 270 10.91 31.65 4.22
C GLY A 270 12.17 32.46 4.01
N GLY A 271 12.26 33.65 4.62
CA GLY A 271 13.42 34.56 4.50
C GLY A 271 14.71 33.96 5.06
N ASP A 272 14.69 33.48 6.30
CA ASP A 272 15.89 33.02 7.01
C ASP A 272 15.86 31.54 7.43
N LEU A 273 14.76 30.83 7.15
CA LEU A 273 14.53 29.43 7.52
C LEU A 273 14.70 29.16 9.02
N LYS A 274 14.21 30.08 9.86
CA LYS A 274 14.18 29.93 11.31
C LYS A 274 12.75 29.71 11.80
N PRO A 275 12.54 28.87 12.82
CA PRO A 275 11.25 28.74 13.49
C PRO A 275 10.70 30.07 13.98
N ARG A 276 9.39 30.27 13.88
CA ARG A 276 8.65 31.43 14.36
C ARG A 276 7.44 30.98 15.20
N SER A 277 7.69 30.06 16.11
CA SER A 277 6.64 29.51 16.97
C SER A 277 6.40 30.39 18.20
N PHE A 278 5.16 30.54 18.65
CA PHE A 278 4.77 31.34 19.81
C PHE A 278 3.40 30.92 20.34
N ALA A 279 3.19 31.17 21.64
CA ALA A 279 1.87 31.05 22.25
C ALA A 279 0.96 32.18 21.74
N VAL A 280 -0.26 31.84 21.31
CA VAL A 280 -1.25 32.83 20.89
C VAL A 280 -2.05 33.24 22.13
N ALA A 281 -1.60 34.32 22.76
CA ALA A 281 -2.16 34.76 24.03
C ALA A 281 -3.65 35.06 23.95
N ASP A 282 -4.39 34.70 25.01
CA ASP A 282 -5.83 34.95 25.18
C ASP A 282 -6.76 34.33 24.14
N TRP A 283 -6.23 33.46 23.27
CA TRP A 283 -7.04 32.70 22.32
C TRP A 283 -7.15 31.22 22.70
N THR A 284 -8.36 30.69 22.58
CA THR A 284 -8.68 29.28 22.82
C THR A 284 -9.43 28.68 21.65
N ALA A 285 -9.34 27.36 21.48
CA ALA A 285 -10.17 26.61 20.56
C ALA A 285 -10.90 25.48 21.30
N ARG A 286 -12.18 25.30 20.96
CA ARG A 286 -12.98 24.16 21.39
C ARG A 286 -13.42 23.39 20.17
N ALA A 287 -12.90 22.18 20.03
CA ALA A 287 -13.26 21.26 18.94
C ALA A 287 -14.00 20.05 19.53
N GLU A 288 -15.07 19.66 18.86
CA GLU A 288 -15.75 18.38 19.06
C GLU A 288 -15.91 17.72 17.71
N VAL A 289 -15.41 16.50 17.56
CA VAL A 289 -15.49 15.71 16.32
C VAL A 289 -16.13 14.38 16.66
N THR A 290 -17.18 14.01 15.93
CA THR A 290 -17.82 12.71 16.05
C THR A 290 -17.72 11.95 14.73
N VAL A 291 -17.20 10.73 14.80
CA VAL A 291 -16.95 9.86 13.64
C VAL A 291 -17.60 8.51 13.86
N GLU A 292 -18.42 8.09 12.93
CA GLU A 292 -18.88 6.71 12.81
C GLU A 292 -17.84 5.93 11.99
N ARG A 293 -17.28 4.84 12.57
CA ARG A 293 -16.24 4.03 11.93
C ARG A 293 -16.63 2.56 11.87
N THR A 294 -16.15 1.90 10.83
CA THR A 294 -16.11 0.44 10.76
C THR A 294 -14.65 0.03 10.77
N ASP A 295 -14.23 -0.52 11.89
CA ASP A 295 -12.87 -0.95 12.12
C ASP A 295 -12.78 -2.47 12.10
N LEU A 296 -11.75 -3.01 11.44
CA LEU A 296 -11.41 -4.43 11.46
C LEU A 296 -10.08 -4.63 12.18
N LYS A 297 -10.05 -5.60 13.07
CA LYS A 297 -8.80 -6.11 13.66
C LYS A 297 -8.21 -7.13 12.72
N VAL A 298 -7.01 -6.87 12.28
CA VAL A 298 -6.24 -7.72 11.37
C VAL A 298 -4.86 -7.99 11.93
N LYS A 299 -4.09 -8.90 11.35
CA LYS A 299 -2.78 -9.28 11.89
C LYS A 299 -1.82 -9.71 10.79
N ASN A 300 -0.58 -9.23 10.83
CA ASN A 300 0.52 -9.86 10.12
C ASN A 300 0.95 -11.12 10.87
N ILE A 301 1.57 -12.07 10.16
CA ILE A 301 2.15 -13.27 10.78
C ILE A 301 3.65 -13.18 10.62
N VAL A 302 4.38 -13.25 11.75
CA VAL A 302 5.82 -13.01 11.77
C VAL A 302 6.55 -14.15 12.45
N GLY A 303 7.44 -14.81 11.70
CA GLY A 303 8.34 -15.85 12.20
C GLY A 303 9.80 -15.45 12.06
N VAL A 304 10.64 -15.86 13.00
CA VAL A 304 12.04 -15.43 13.11
C VAL A 304 12.98 -16.60 13.17
N LEU A 305 14.05 -16.55 12.39
CA LEU A 305 15.26 -17.33 12.55
C LEU A 305 16.39 -16.38 12.94
N GLU A 306 16.90 -16.54 14.15
CA GLU A 306 17.95 -15.67 14.68
C GLU A 306 19.22 -15.73 13.85
N GLY A 307 19.91 -14.60 13.77
CA GLY A 307 21.23 -14.51 13.17
C GLY A 307 22.30 -15.18 14.01
N SER A 308 23.42 -15.47 13.40
CA SER A 308 24.58 -16.06 14.05
C SER A 308 25.88 -15.44 13.52
N GLY A 309 26.91 -15.40 14.36
CA GLY A 309 28.19 -14.79 14.00
C GLY A 309 28.17 -13.26 13.96
N PRO A 310 29.12 -12.62 13.24
CA PRO A 310 29.30 -11.17 13.25
C PRO A 310 28.11 -10.36 12.71
N LEU A 311 27.27 -10.96 11.85
CA LEU A 311 26.16 -10.31 11.18
C LEU A 311 24.81 -10.53 11.87
N LYS A 312 24.78 -11.17 13.03
CA LYS A 312 23.57 -11.66 13.71
C LYS A 312 22.51 -10.58 14.00
N ASP A 313 22.94 -9.33 14.17
CA ASP A 313 22.07 -8.21 14.54
C ASP A 313 21.49 -7.47 13.34
N GLU A 314 21.92 -7.82 12.13
CA GLU A 314 21.35 -7.35 10.89
C GLU A 314 20.24 -8.30 10.41
N THR A 315 19.29 -7.77 9.64
CA THR A 315 18.06 -8.50 9.26
C THR A 315 17.87 -8.53 7.75
N VAL A 316 17.44 -9.66 7.23
CA VAL A 316 16.81 -9.79 5.90
C VAL A 316 15.36 -10.16 6.12
N VAL A 317 14.45 -9.42 5.51
CA VAL A 317 13.00 -9.70 5.54
C VAL A 317 12.63 -10.46 4.27
N ILE A 318 11.84 -11.51 4.43
CA ILE A 318 11.20 -12.23 3.31
C ILE A 318 9.70 -12.14 3.52
N GLY A 319 8.97 -11.63 2.53
CA GLY A 319 7.56 -11.30 2.66
C GLY A 319 6.70 -11.77 1.49
N ALA A 320 5.41 -11.93 1.79
CA ALA A 320 4.31 -12.12 0.86
C ALA A 320 3.02 -11.73 1.58
N HIS A 321 1.99 -11.23 0.88
CA HIS A 321 0.70 -11.06 1.54
C HIS A 321 -0.13 -12.33 1.49
N TYR A 322 -1.00 -12.52 2.49
CA TYR A 322 -1.84 -13.71 2.59
C TYR A 322 -3.33 -13.41 2.48
N ASP A 323 -3.73 -12.13 2.53
CA ASP A 323 -5.11 -11.71 2.25
C ASP A 323 -5.41 -11.71 0.75
N HIS A 324 -6.70 -11.62 0.40
CA HIS A 324 -7.17 -11.40 -0.95
C HIS A 324 -8.57 -10.76 -0.90
N VAL A 325 -9.27 -10.65 -2.03
CA VAL A 325 -10.51 -9.86 -2.15
C VAL A 325 -11.79 -10.55 -1.62
N GLY A 326 -11.69 -11.74 -1.05
CA GLY A 326 -12.79 -12.41 -0.37
C GLY A 326 -13.97 -12.75 -1.27
N TYR A 327 -15.15 -12.28 -0.92
CA TYR A 327 -16.37 -12.43 -1.73
C TYR A 327 -16.54 -11.36 -2.81
N GLY A 328 -15.48 -10.66 -3.18
CA GLY A 328 -15.49 -9.70 -4.29
C GLY A 328 -16.41 -8.49 -4.09
N SER A 329 -16.74 -8.14 -2.86
CA SER A 329 -17.48 -6.91 -2.55
C SER A 329 -16.67 -5.65 -2.88
N TRP A 330 -15.37 -5.80 -2.93
CA TRP A 330 -14.38 -4.80 -3.32
C TRP A 330 -13.26 -5.48 -4.11
N GLY A 331 -12.59 -4.77 -5.00
CA GLY A 331 -11.43 -5.27 -5.75
C GLY A 331 -11.74 -6.24 -6.90
N SER A 332 -12.94 -6.83 -6.99
CA SER A 332 -13.29 -7.77 -8.05
C SER A 332 -13.23 -7.14 -9.45
N LEU A 333 -12.58 -7.82 -10.38
CA LEU A 333 -12.57 -7.50 -11.81
C LEU A 333 -13.52 -8.38 -12.63
N ALA A 334 -14.30 -9.24 -11.98
CA ALA A 334 -15.36 -10.00 -12.63
C ALA A 334 -16.66 -9.18 -12.67
N LYS A 335 -17.35 -9.17 -13.82
CA LYS A 335 -18.62 -8.44 -13.99
C LYS A 335 -19.69 -8.84 -12.97
N ASP A 336 -19.73 -10.12 -12.59
CA ASP A 336 -20.67 -10.72 -11.64
C ASP A 336 -19.94 -11.37 -10.46
N GLY A 337 -18.80 -10.79 -10.05
CA GLY A 337 -17.92 -11.35 -9.02
C GLY A 337 -18.42 -11.17 -7.59
N LYS A 338 -19.24 -10.15 -7.33
CA LYS A 338 -19.74 -9.87 -5.99
C LYS A 338 -20.55 -11.04 -5.42
N GLY A 339 -20.19 -11.47 -4.21
CA GLY A 339 -20.80 -12.62 -3.52
C GLY A 339 -20.21 -13.97 -3.92
N LYS A 340 -19.29 -14.02 -4.88
CA LYS A 340 -18.54 -15.22 -5.24
C LYS A 340 -17.19 -15.24 -4.56
N ILE A 341 -16.71 -16.41 -4.18
CA ILE A 341 -15.35 -16.56 -3.62
C ILE A 341 -14.33 -16.24 -4.72
N HIS A 342 -13.42 -15.34 -4.41
CA HIS A 342 -12.21 -15.06 -5.18
C HIS A 342 -11.08 -15.85 -4.53
N TYR A 343 -10.72 -16.97 -5.13
CA TYR A 343 -9.79 -17.92 -4.50
C TYR A 343 -8.38 -17.38 -4.34
N GLY A 344 -7.93 -16.49 -5.24
CA GLY A 344 -6.62 -15.87 -5.17
C GLY A 344 -5.48 -16.88 -5.11
N ALA A 345 -5.48 -17.85 -6.03
CA ALA A 345 -4.49 -18.91 -6.00
C ALA A 345 -3.12 -18.40 -6.39
N ASP A 346 -3.04 -17.53 -7.40
CA ASP A 346 -1.80 -16.85 -7.74
C ASP A 346 -1.64 -15.58 -6.88
N ASP A 347 -2.71 -14.83 -6.71
CA ASP A 347 -2.77 -13.60 -5.92
C ASP A 347 -3.46 -13.83 -4.55
N ASN A 348 -2.74 -14.03 -3.43
CA ASN A 348 -1.32 -14.32 -3.39
C ASN A 348 -1.05 -15.57 -2.53
N ALA A 349 -1.87 -16.63 -2.74
CA ALA A 349 -1.54 -17.91 -2.11
C ALA A 349 -0.21 -18.46 -2.66
N SER A 350 0.19 -18.10 -3.89
CA SER A 350 1.46 -18.52 -4.49
C SER A 350 2.66 -17.92 -3.73
N GLY A 351 2.67 -16.60 -3.49
CA GLY A 351 3.72 -15.94 -2.71
C GLY A 351 3.76 -16.42 -1.27
N THR A 352 2.59 -16.56 -0.62
CA THR A 352 2.49 -17.12 0.74
C THR A 352 3.03 -18.55 0.81
N THR A 353 2.75 -19.41 -0.19
CA THR A 353 3.32 -20.75 -0.28
C THR A 353 4.85 -20.71 -0.46
N GLY A 354 5.35 -19.81 -1.32
CA GLY A 354 6.80 -19.59 -1.46
C GLY A 354 7.46 -19.19 -0.15
N LEU A 355 6.83 -18.27 0.60
CA LEU A 355 7.28 -17.83 1.93
C LEU A 355 7.34 -19.00 2.93
N MET A 356 6.28 -19.81 3.00
CA MET A 356 6.22 -21.00 3.87
C MET A 356 7.27 -22.05 3.49
N GLU A 357 7.49 -22.26 2.20
CA GLU A 357 8.51 -23.20 1.72
C GLU A 357 9.91 -22.74 2.10
N LEU A 358 10.22 -21.44 1.93
CA LEU A 358 11.50 -20.89 2.39
C LEU A 358 11.66 -21.00 3.91
N ALA A 359 10.60 -20.74 4.68
CA ALA A 359 10.62 -20.93 6.14
C ALA A 359 10.97 -22.37 6.53
N ARG A 360 10.40 -23.38 5.86
CA ARG A 360 10.72 -24.80 6.09
C ARG A 360 12.18 -25.13 5.75
N ARG A 361 12.68 -24.63 4.63
CA ARG A 361 14.07 -24.89 4.19
C ARG A 361 15.08 -24.28 5.16
N TYR A 362 14.89 -23.02 5.52
CA TYR A 362 15.79 -22.33 6.45
C TYR A 362 15.68 -22.86 7.87
N GLY A 363 14.48 -23.25 8.31
CA GLY A 363 14.27 -23.86 9.61
C GLY A 363 14.91 -25.25 9.75
N ALA A 364 14.97 -26.02 8.66
CA ALA A 364 15.65 -27.31 8.62
C ALA A 364 17.19 -27.19 8.56
N ALA A 365 17.73 -26.02 8.20
CA ALA A 365 19.17 -25.82 8.06
C ALA A 365 19.86 -25.81 9.43
N LYS A 366 20.76 -26.77 9.65
CA LYS A 366 21.57 -26.84 10.86
C LYS A 366 22.74 -25.84 10.80
N ASN A 367 23.05 -25.22 11.95
CA ASN A 367 24.22 -24.34 12.11
C ASN A 367 24.24 -23.14 11.11
N ARG A 368 23.07 -22.57 10.81
CA ARG A 368 22.97 -21.41 9.94
C ARG A 368 23.80 -20.24 10.48
N GLN A 369 24.63 -19.66 9.63
CA GLN A 369 25.43 -18.47 9.91
C GLN A 369 24.89 -17.26 9.16
N GLY A 370 25.16 -16.06 9.68
CA GLY A 370 24.81 -14.80 9.03
C GLY A 370 23.63 -14.07 9.67
N ARG A 371 23.00 -13.23 8.90
CA ARG A 371 21.93 -12.32 9.33
C ARG A 371 20.67 -13.03 9.82
N ARG A 372 19.92 -12.36 10.69
CA ARG A 372 18.57 -12.77 11.07
C ARG A 372 17.69 -12.82 9.83
N LEU A 373 16.86 -13.86 9.74
CA LEU A 373 15.78 -13.93 8.75
C LEU A 373 14.44 -13.69 9.44
N VAL A 374 13.67 -12.77 8.92
CA VAL A 374 12.31 -12.46 9.37
C VAL A 374 11.35 -12.77 8.24
N PHE A 375 10.47 -13.72 8.46
CA PHE A 375 9.42 -14.14 7.52
C PHE A 375 8.14 -13.42 7.90
N VAL A 376 7.55 -12.69 6.96
CA VAL A 376 6.33 -11.92 7.22
C VAL A 376 5.27 -12.26 6.18
N ALA A 377 4.15 -12.82 6.62
CA ALA A 377 2.95 -12.86 5.82
C ALA A 377 2.12 -11.60 6.17
N PHE A 378 2.02 -10.67 5.21
CA PHE A 378 1.30 -9.42 5.39
C PHE A 378 -0.20 -9.62 5.18
N THR A 379 -1.01 -8.77 5.83
CA THR A 379 -2.46 -8.71 5.60
C THR A 379 -2.87 -7.34 5.10
N ALA A 380 -4.08 -7.27 4.54
CA ALA A 380 -4.65 -6.02 4.03
C ALA A 380 -3.77 -5.30 2.99
N GLU A 381 -3.01 -6.09 2.22
CA GLU A 381 -2.28 -5.61 1.06
C GLU A 381 -3.24 -5.06 0.01
N GLU A 382 -4.27 -5.82 -0.30
CA GLU A 382 -5.33 -5.52 -1.27
C GLU A 382 -6.10 -4.23 -0.96
N ARG A 383 -6.07 -3.79 0.28
CA ARG A 383 -6.71 -2.56 0.75
C ARG A 383 -5.80 -1.33 0.72
N GLY A 384 -4.53 -1.51 0.38
CA GLY A 384 -3.54 -0.44 0.26
C GLY A 384 -2.30 -0.67 1.13
N LEU A 385 -1.75 -1.86 1.11
CA LEU A 385 -0.47 -2.23 1.75
C LEU A 385 -0.48 -2.07 3.28
N TYR A 386 -1.67 -2.11 3.94
CA TYR A 386 -1.74 -1.73 5.36
C TYR A 386 -0.92 -2.63 6.28
N GLY A 387 -0.74 -3.90 5.94
CA GLY A 387 0.10 -4.82 6.71
C GLY A 387 1.57 -4.43 6.69
N SER A 388 2.13 -4.19 5.54
CA SER A 388 3.53 -3.77 5.40
C SER A 388 3.77 -2.34 5.88
N ILE A 389 2.82 -1.42 5.68
CA ILE A 389 2.85 -0.07 6.25
C ILE A 389 2.91 -0.16 7.78
N HIS A 390 2.04 -0.98 8.40
CA HIS A 390 2.04 -1.17 9.85
C HIS A 390 3.36 -1.77 10.34
N TYR A 391 3.85 -2.82 9.68
CA TYR A 391 5.15 -3.41 10.03
C TYR A 391 6.28 -2.38 9.96
N CYS A 392 6.32 -1.56 8.92
CA CYS A 392 7.32 -0.51 8.76
C CYS A 392 7.15 0.68 9.72
N LYS A 393 5.95 0.90 10.27
CA LYS A 393 5.68 1.89 11.30
C LYS A 393 6.05 1.39 12.70
N GLU A 394 5.75 0.14 12.99
CA GLU A 394 5.99 -0.53 14.27
C GLU A 394 6.84 -1.80 14.04
N PRO A 395 8.10 -1.63 13.57
CA PRO A 395 8.92 -2.75 13.19
C PRO A 395 9.37 -3.54 14.40
N LEU A 396 9.33 -4.88 14.30
CA LEU A 396 9.79 -5.77 15.38
C LEU A 396 11.31 -5.82 15.49
N PHE A 397 12.00 -5.42 14.45
CA PHE A 397 13.47 -5.24 14.39
C PHE A 397 13.77 -3.91 13.72
N PRO A 398 14.84 -3.19 14.14
CA PRO A 398 15.16 -1.88 13.61
C PRO A 398 15.32 -1.88 12.08
N LEU A 399 14.62 -0.97 11.39
CA LEU A 399 14.66 -0.89 9.93
C LEU A 399 16.04 -0.43 9.41
N ASP A 400 16.78 0.35 10.17
CA ASP A 400 18.17 0.75 9.85
C ASP A 400 19.16 -0.43 9.94
N LYS A 401 18.76 -1.55 10.55
CA LYS A 401 19.47 -2.83 10.57
C LYS A 401 18.88 -3.84 9.57
N THR A 402 17.84 -3.48 8.85
CA THR A 402 17.26 -4.32 7.80
C THR A 402 17.97 -4.04 6.49
N VAL A 403 18.79 -5.00 6.05
CA VAL A 403 19.69 -4.82 4.90
C VAL A 403 19.01 -5.02 3.56
N ALA A 404 17.95 -5.81 3.53
CA ALA A 404 17.08 -5.98 2.35
C ALA A 404 15.75 -6.62 2.72
N MET A 405 14.75 -6.39 1.86
CA MET A 405 13.48 -7.10 1.87
C MET A 405 13.26 -7.79 0.52
N ILE A 406 12.92 -9.08 0.54
CA ILE A 406 12.53 -9.87 -0.64
C ILE A 406 11.02 -10.07 -0.57
N ASN A 407 10.30 -9.57 -1.55
CA ASN A 407 8.85 -9.73 -1.68
C ASN A 407 8.49 -10.75 -2.76
N MET A 408 7.48 -11.55 -2.51
CA MET A 408 6.94 -12.51 -3.47
C MET A 408 5.43 -12.30 -3.61
N ASP A 409 5.02 -11.94 -4.82
CA ASP A 409 3.62 -11.71 -5.10
C ASP A 409 3.31 -12.16 -6.52
N MET A 410 2.27 -13.01 -6.68
CA MET A 410 1.88 -13.64 -7.93
C MET A 410 3.06 -14.38 -8.61
N ILE A 411 3.58 -15.43 -7.96
CA ILE A 411 4.75 -16.18 -8.41
C ILE A 411 4.42 -17.59 -8.92
N GLY A 412 3.14 -17.92 -9.07
CA GLY A 412 2.67 -19.27 -9.43
C GLY A 412 2.24 -19.45 -10.89
N ARG A 413 2.29 -18.39 -11.73
CA ARG A 413 1.84 -18.44 -13.13
C ARG A 413 3.00 -18.23 -14.11
N THR A 414 4.10 -18.94 -13.90
CA THR A 414 5.25 -18.87 -14.83
C THR A 414 4.84 -19.29 -16.25
N GLN A 415 5.29 -18.52 -17.22
CA GLN A 415 5.01 -18.77 -18.65
C GLN A 415 6.31 -18.83 -19.44
N PRO A 416 6.46 -19.84 -20.32
CA PRO A 416 7.64 -19.96 -21.14
C PRO A 416 7.64 -18.91 -22.25
N VAL A 417 8.74 -18.14 -22.32
CA VAL A 417 9.03 -17.18 -23.40
C VAL A 417 10.30 -17.58 -24.13
N SER A 418 10.56 -17.02 -25.32
CA SER A 418 11.83 -17.26 -26.01
C SER A 418 13.01 -16.90 -25.11
N ALA A 419 14.01 -17.76 -25.04
CA ALA A 419 15.18 -17.55 -24.18
C ALA A 419 16.05 -16.38 -24.70
N ASP A 420 15.94 -16.08 -25.98
CA ASP A 420 16.62 -14.98 -26.67
C ASP A 420 15.64 -14.24 -27.61
N TRP A 421 16.05 -13.07 -28.09
CA TRP A 421 15.24 -12.26 -28.99
C TRP A 421 15.06 -12.84 -30.41
N LEU A 422 15.94 -13.78 -30.83
CA LEU A 422 15.84 -14.51 -32.10
C LEU A 422 15.07 -15.83 -32.00
N GLY A 423 14.75 -16.30 -30.78
CA GLY A 423 14.06 -17.58 -30.57
C GLY A 423 14.92 -18.83 -30.84
N LEU A 424 16.25 -18.65 -30.88
CA LEU A 424 17.19 -19.72 -31.27
C LEU A 424 17.58 -20.67 -30.11
N PHE A 425 17.48 -20.21 -28.86
CA PHE A 425 17.96 -20.95 -27.66
C PHE A 425 16.81 -21.56 -26.84
N GLY A 426 15.68 -21.86 -27.48
CA GLY A 426 14.56 -22.50 -26.81
C GLY A 426 13.70 -21.55 -25.99
N LYS A 427 12.98 -22.10 -25.00
CA LYS A 427 12.08 -21.34 -24.12
C LYS A 427 12.56 -21.42 -22.69
N LYS A 428 12.49 -20.32 -21.97
CA LYS A 428 12.67 -20.23 -20.52
C LYS A 428 11.43 -19.62 -19.89
N ASP A 429 11.15 -19.98 -18.65
CA ASP A 429 10.11 -19.30 -17.88
C ASP A 429 10.51 -17.83 -17.63
N ARG A 430 9.56 -16.90 -17.70
CA ARG A 430 9.81 -15.50 -17.43
C ARG A 430 9.63 -15.19 -15.95
N LEU A 431 10.57 -14.39 -15.40
CA LEU A 431 10.47 -13.83 -14.06
C LEU A 431 10.82 -12.34 -14.12
N VAL A 432 10.03 -11.50 -13.47
CA VAL A 432 10.34 -10.07 -13.28
C VAL A 432 10.89 -9.88 -11.87
N VAL A 433 11.95 -9.11 -11.75
CA VAL A 433 12.55 -8.74 -10.46
C VAL A 433 12.65 -7.22 -10.39
N TYR A 434 11.78 -6.60 -9.60
CA TYR A 434 11.86 -5.17 -9.32
C TYR A 434 12.84 -4.88 -8.19
N GLY A 435 13.26 -3.61 -8.08
CA GLY A 435 14.10 -3.13 -6.98
C GLY A 435 15.59 -3.33 -7.18
N THR A 436 16.04 -3.79 -8.34
CA THR A 436 17.48 -4.08 -8.60
C THR A 436 18.37 -2.85 -8.47
N GLY A 437 17.82 -1.64 -8.58
CA GLY A 437 18.53 -0.37 -8.38
C GLY A 437 18.48 0.18 -6.95
N THR A 438 17.75 -0.44 -6.03
CA THR A 438 17.46 0.12 -4.70
C THR A 438 18.58 -0.07 -3.68
N GLY A 439 19.57 -0.87 -4.00
CA GLY A 439 20.72 -1.11 -3.14
C GLY A 439 21.97 -1.44 -3.93
N THR A 440 23.12 -1.02 -3.41
CA THR A 440 24.40 -1.26 -4.07
C THR A 440 24.65 -2.76 -4.33
N GLY A 441 24.87 -3.14 -5.58
CA GLY A 441 25.21 -4.50 -6.00
C GLY A 441 24.02 -5.48 -6.05
N LEU A 442 22.77 -5.02 -5.88
CA LEU A 442 21.57 -5.86 -6.07
C LEU A 442 21.38 -6.25 -7.53
N ASP A 443 21.67 -5.37 -8.46
CA ASP A 443 21.69 -5.64 -9.89
C ASP A 443 22.60 -6.81 -10.23
N LYS A 444 23.86 -6.75 -9.78
CA LYS A 444 24.85 -7.83 -9.98
C LYS A 444 24.42 -9.14 -9.32
N LEU A 445 23.82 -9.07 -8.13
CA LEU A 445 23.31 -10.27 -7.45
C LEU A 445 22.21 -10.92 -8.30
N VAL A 446 21.24 -10.14 -8.77
CA VAL A 446 20.17 -10.66 -9.61
C VAL A 446 20.71 -11.25 -10.91
N ASP A 447 21.68 -10.60 -11.56
CA ASP A 447 22.34 -11.14 -12.75
C ASP A 447 23.05 -12.48 -12.48
N GLN A 448 23.77 -12.60 -11.36
CA GLN A 448 24.47 -13.83 -10.97
C GLN A 448 23.51 -14.99 -10.68
N VAL A 449 22.39 -14.72 -10.01
CA VAL A 449 21.37 -15.73 -9.72
C VAL A 449 20.63 -16.10 -11.02
N SER A 450 20.32 -15.12 -11.86
CA SER A 450 19.68 -15.31 -13.16
C SER A 450 20.50 -16.23 -14.07
N ALA A 451 21.81 -16.01 -14.13
CA ALA A 451 22.72 -16.82 -14.94
C ALA A 451 22.73 -18.32 -14.56
N LYS A 452 22.38 -18.63 -13.32
CA LYS A 452 22.32 -20.01 -12.78
C LYS A 452 20.92 -20.59 -12.77
N SER A 453 19.91 -19.82 -13.20
CA SER A 453 18.51 -20.20 -13.17
C SER A 453 17.99 -20.58 -14.55
N ASP A 454 16.82 -21.27 -14.55
CA ASP A 454 16.06 -21.55 -15.78
C ASP A 454 15.13 -20.39 -16.19
N PHE A 455 15.28 -19.20 -15.57
CA PHE A 455 14.48 -18.04 -15.88
C PHE A 455 15.12 -17.15 -16.94
N ARG A 456 14.27 -16.55 -17.76
CA ARG A 456 14.55 -15.28 -18.43
C ARG A 456 14.12 -14.17 -17.49
N VAL A 457 15.08 -13.54 -16.83
CA VAL A 457 14.81 -12.49 -15.85
C VAL A 457 14.69 -11.13 -16.54
N SER A 458 13.62 -10.40 -16.25
CA SER A 458 13.45 -8.99 -16.58
C SER A 458 13.73 -8.18 -15.31
N ALA A 459 14.93 -7.58 -15.23
CA ALA A 459 15.37 -6.80 -14.08
C ALA A 459 14.88 -5.35 -14.20
N GLN A 460 14.14 -4.88 -13.18
CA GLN A 460 13.60 -3.54 -13.09
C GLN A 460 14.25 -2.80 -11.92
N LYS A 461 14.77 -1.58 -12.16
CA LYS A 461 15.49 -0.82 -11.14
C LYS A 461 14.57 -0.23 -10.06
N ALA A 462 13.32 0.10 -10.42
CA ALA A 462 12.38 0.76 -9.53
C ALA A 462 12.11 -0.04 -8.25
N GLY A 463 12.09 0.65 -7.13
CA GLY A 463 11.76 0.07 -5.81
C GLY A 463 10.32 0.32 -5.38
N THR A 464 9.62 1.18 -6.11
CA THR A 464 8.19 1.42 -5.93
C THR A 464 7.37 0.45 -6.75
N GLY A 465 6.17 0.17 -6.28
CA GLY A 465 5.29 -0.73 -6.98
C GLY A 465 4.02 -1.09 -6.21
N PRO A 466 3.15 -1.91 -6.80
CA PRO A 466 1.84 -2.20 -6.24
C PRO A 466 1.84 -3.39 -5.27
N SER A 467 2.90 -3.58 -4.47
CA SER A 467 2.97 -4.65 -3.48
C SER A 467 3.83 -4.24 -2.27
N ASP A 468 3.90 -5.08 -1.24
CA ASP A 468 4.46 -4.81 0.09
C ASP A 468 5.91 -4.29 0.14
N HIS A 469 6.72 -4.56 -0.90
CA HIS A 469 8.08 -4.02 -1.01
C HIS A 469 8.12 -2.48 -1.04
N ASP A 470 7.07 -1.83 -1.54
CA ASP A 470 6.96 -0.37 -1.60
C ASP A 470 7.07 0.28 -0.22
N SER A 471 6.40 -0.32 0.78
CA SER A 471 6.45 0.15 2.17
C SER A 471 7.87 0.16 2.74
N PHE A 472 8.69 -0.85 2.43
CA PHE A 472 10.08 -0.93 2.86
C PHE A 472 10.98 0.04 2.09
N TYR A 473 10.80 0.15 0.77
CA TYR A 473 11.54 1.09 -0.06
C TYR A 473 11.34 2.54 0.44
N ARG A 474 10.11 2.93 0.75
CA ARG A 474 9.79 4.25 1.34
C ARG A 474 10.46 4.49 2.69
N LYS A 475 10.79 3.44 3.42
CA LYS A 475 11.58 3.49 4.67
C LYS A 475 13.09 3.34 4.44
N LYS A 476 13.54 3.48 3.20
CA LYS A 476 14.96 3.42 2.80
C LYS A 476 15.61 2.05 3.06
N VAL A 477 14.83 0.99 2.97
CA VAL A 477 15.31 -0.39 2.95
C VAL A 477 15.47 -0.84 1.49
N PRO A 478 16.60 -1.40 1.07
CA PRO A 478 16.75 -2.03 -0.25
C PRO A 478 15.74 -3.15 -0.44
N VAL A 479 15.13 -3.26 -1.62
CA VAL A 479 14.08 -4.24 -1.89
C VAL A 479 14.34 -5.02 -3.19
N LEU A 480 13.87 -6.27 -3.21
CA LEU A 480 13.73 -7.08 -4.41
C LEU A 480 12.32 -7.66 -4.42
N PHE A 481 11.60 -7.50 -5.52
CA PHE A 481 10.24 -7.99 -5.66
C PHE A 481 10.14 -8.95 -6.85
N LEU A 482 9.76 -10.19 -6.57
CA LEU A 482 9.62 -11.26 -7.54
C LEU A 482 8.17 -11.40 -7.98
N TYR A 483 7.96 -11.45 -9.30
CA TYR A 483 6.65 -11.41 -9.92
C TYR A 483 6.65 -12.14 -11.27
N THR A 484 5.64 -12.98 -11.55
CA THR A 484 5.56 -13.74 -12.81
C THR A 484 4.62 -13.11 -13.85
N GLY A 485 3.93 -12.05 -13.49
CA GLY A 485 3.05 -11.31 -14.39
C GLY A 485 1.58 -11.38 -14.00
N THR A 486 0.83 -10.35 -14.38
CA THR A 486 -0.64 -10.37 -14.28
C THR A 486 -1.19 -11.31 -15.35
N HIS A 487 -2.35 -11.89 -15.08
CA HIS A 487 -3.04 -12.81 -15.99
C HIS A 487 -4.56 -12.52 -16.02
N GLY A 488 -5.25 -13.11 -16.96
CA GLY A 488 -6.69 -12.85 -17.19
C GLY A 488 -7.60 -13.18 -16.01
N GLU A 489 -7.15 -14.00 -15.06
CA GLU A 489 -7.89 -14.38 -13.86
C GLU A 489 -7.63 -13.48 -12.65
N TYR A 490 -6.71 -12.52 -12.74
CA TYR A 490 -6.38 -11.59 -11.66
C TYR A 490 -7.64 -10.93 -11.08
N HIS A 491 -7.80 -10.97 -9.76
CA HIS A 491 -8.97 -10.48 -9.03
C HIS A 491 -10.32 -11.05 -9.52
N ARG A 492 -10.32 -12.33 -9.92
CA ARG A 492 -11.52 -13.03 -10.39
C ARG A 492 -11.73 -14.35 -9.65
N PRO A 493 -12.97 -14.84 -9.57
CA PRO A 493 -13.26 -16.18 -9.03
C PRO A 493 -12.57 -17.33 -9.77
N THR A 494 -11.99 -17.05 -10.93
CA THR A 494 -11.31 -18.04 -11.78
C THR A 494 -9.81 -18.16 -11.52
N ASP A 495 -9.25 -17.38 -10.58
CA ASP A 495 -7.88 -17.59 -10.07
C ASP A 495 -7.88 -18.73 -9.05
N VAL A 496 -7.90 -19.96 -9.58
CA VAL A 496 -8.09 -21.22 -8.84
C VAL A 496 -6.79 -22.03 -8.76
N PRO A 497 -6.64 -22.90 -7.73
CA PRO A 497 -5.40 -23.64 -7.47
C PRO A 497 -4.98 -24.56 -8.61
N GLU A 498 -5.92 -25.06 -9.40
CA GLU A 498 -5.64 -25.96 -10.54
C GLU A 498 -4.86 -25.27 -11.67
N ARG A 499 -4.83 -23.94 -11.67
CA ARG A 499 -4.10 -23.13 -12.66
C ARG A 499 -2.66 -22.81 -12.29
N ILE A 500 -2.26 -23.15 -11.08
CA ILE A 500 -0.90 -22.86 -10.59
C ILE A 500 0.10 -23.86 -11.18
N ASN A 501 1.18 -23.33 -11.74
CA ASN A 501 2.35 -24.10 -12.13
C ASN A 501 3.23 -24.36 -10.91
N ILE A 502 3.01 -25.48 -10.21
CA ILE A 502 3.72 -25.80 -8.96
C ILE A 502 5.24 -25.96 -9.19
N GLU A 503 5.67 -26.48 -10.33
CA GLU A 503 7.09 -26.57 -10.67
C GLU A 503 7.71 -25.17 -10.87
N GLY A 504 6.99 -24.29 -11.58
CA GLY A 504 7.39 -22.90 -11.77
C GLY A 504 7.45 -22.13 -10.44
N LEU A 505 6.46 -22.35 -9.57
CA LEU A 505 6.41 -21.79 -8.21
C LEU A 505 7.65 -22.23 -7.39
N LYS A 506 8.00 -23.53 -7.43
CA LYS A 506 9.21 -24.04 -6.79
C LYS A 506 10.47 -23.37 -7.35
N LYS A 507 10.60 -23.24 -8.67
CA LYS A 507 11.73 -22.55 -9.30
C LYS A 507 11.85 -21.09 -8.82
N THR A 508 10.73 -20.39 -8.65
CA THR A 508 10.74 -19.01 -8.13
C THR A 508 11.16 -18.98 -6.66
N ALA A 509 10.71 -19.93 -5.85
CA ALA A 509 11.18 -20.08 -4.48
C ALA A 509 12.69 -20.40 -4.41
N ASP A 510 13.22 -21.24 -5.33
CA ASP A 510 14.66 -21.52 -5.45
C ASP A 510 15.46 -20.25 -5.81
N PHE A 511 14.90 -19.42 -6.68
CA PHE A 511 15.50 -18.13 -7.04
C PHE A 511 15.53 -17.17 -5.85
N ALA A 512 14.40 -17.04 -5.13
CA ALA A 512 14.28 -16.23 -3.92
C ALA A 512 15.26 -16.71 -2.83
N GLN A 513 15.40 -18.03 -2.66
CA GLN A 513 16.38 -18.60 -1.73
C GLN A 513 17.81 -18.20 -2.10
N SER A 514 18.17 -18.27 -3.37
CA SER A 514 19.51 -17.89 -3.83
C SER A 514 19.84 -16.43 -3.56
N LEU A 515 18.85 -15.54 -3.69
CA LEU A 515 18.99 -14.13 -3.30
C LEU A 515 19.16 -13.99 -1.77
N ALA A 516 18.33 -14.68 -1.00
CA ALA A 516 18.35 -14.62 0.46
C ALA A 516 19.63 -15.22 1.05
N ASP A 517 20.17 -16.31 0.48
CA ASP A 517 21.44 -16.94 0.90
C ASP A 517 22.59 -15.95 0.77
N ASP A 518 22.70 -15.26 -0.35
CA ASP A 518 23.72 -14.25 -0.55
C ASP A 518 23.53 -13.07 0.42
N LEU A 519 22.33 -12.48 0.48
CA LEU A 519 22.01 -11.34 1.36
C LEU A 519 22.20 -11.68 2.85
N THR A 520 22.05 -12.95 3.23
CA THR A 520 22.22 -13.39 4.60
C THR A 520 23.70 -13.49 4.99
N THR A 521 24.57 -13.85 4.05
CA THR A 521 25.97 -14.22 4.35
C THR A 521 27.02 -13.23 3.86
N ARG A 522 26.70 -12.38 2.85
CA ARG A 522 27.65 -11.38 2.35
C ARG A 522 28.10 -10.42 3.45
N SER A 523 29.41 -10.13 3.51
CA SER A 523 29.99 -9.25 4.54
C SER A 523 29.49 -7.81 4.44
N ALA A 524 29.37 -7.27 3.21
CA ALA A 524 28.91 -5.90 2.98
C ALA A 524 27.42 -5.90 2.68
N ALA A 525 26.62 -5.21 3.52
CA ALA A 525 25.21 -4.97 3.27
C ALA A 525 25.01 -4.06 2.02
N PRO A 526 23.97 -4.28 1.23
CA PRO A 526 23.56 -3.32 0.21
C PRO A 526 23.29 -1.95 0.85
N LYS A 527 23.92 -0.89 0.33
CA LYS A 527 23.60 0.47 0.73
C LYS A 527 22.41 0.97 -0.07
N PHE A 528 21.39 1.48 0.62
CA PHE A 528 20.19 1.99 -0.02
C PHE A 528 20.51 3.06 -1.08
N GLN A 529 19.84 2.96 -2.20
CA GLN A 529 19.90 3.90 -3.32
C GLN A 529 18.49 4.35 -3.70
N VAL A 530 18.31 5.65 -3.84
CA VAL A 530 17.08 6.19 -4.44
C VAL A 530 17.16 5.96 -5.94
N VAL A 531 16.16 5.29 -6.48
CA VAL A 531 16.00 5.17 -7.92
C VAL A 531 15.11 6.31 -8.37
N SER A 532 15.66 7.26 -9.10
CA SER A 532 14.84 8.30 -9.73
C SER A 532 14.02 7.67 -10.86
N ASP A 533 12.72 7.86 -10.81
CA ASP A 533 11.88 7.64 -11.99
C ASP A 533 12.17 8.79 -12.98
N PRO A 534 12.84 8.54 -14.11
CA PRO A 534 13.22 9.58 -15.05
C PRO A 534 12.00 10.27 -15.70
N TRP A 535 10.81 9.73 -15.49
CA TRP A 535 9.57 10.17 -16.13
C TRP A 535 8.62 10.90 -15.17
N ARG A 536 9.00 11.07 -13.92
CA ARG A 536 8.18 11.80 -12.94
C ARG A 536 8.60 13.26 -12.90
N ASP A 537 7.63 14.16 -13.07
CA ASP A 537 7.80 15.57 -12.77
C ASP A 537 7.93 15.75 -11.25
N PRO A 538 9.10 16.15 -10.72
CA PRO A 538 9.29 16.34 -9.29
C PRO A 538 8.43 17.47 -8.71
N THR A 539 7.70 18.21 -9.53
CA THR A 539 6.82 19.32 -9.11
C THR A 539 5.37 18.88 -8.94
N GLU A 540 4.99 17.65 -9.31
CA GLU A 540 3.64 17.13 -9.12
C GLU A 540 3.52 16.43 -7.76
N ALA A 541 2.64 16.96 -6.90
CA ALA A 541 2.31 16.35 -5.60
C ALA A 541 1.71 14.94 -5.80
N PRO A 542 2.10 13.95 -4.96
CA PRO A 542 1.45 12.65 -4.97
C PRO A 542 0.01 12.82 -4.52
N ARG A 543 -0.88 12.37 -5.34
CA ARG A 543 -2.28 12.21 -4.93
C ARG A 543 -2.43 10.74 -4.54
N GLY A 544 -2.90 10.52 -3.32
CA GLY A 544 -3.21 9.18 -2.82
C GLY A 544 -4.15 8.40 -3.75
N PRO A 545 -4.51 7.14 -3.48
CA PRO A 545 -5.19 6.21 -4.38
C PRO A 545 -6.59 6.62 -4.88
N GLN A 546 -6.98 7.90 -4.77
CA GLN A 546 -8.31 8.44 -5.08
C GLN A 546 -8.39 9.25 -6.40
N GLY A 547 -7.43 9.13 -7.31
CA GLY A 547 -7.58 9.65 -8.67
C GLY A 547 -8.69 8.92 -9.44
N PRO A 548 -9.26 9.54 -10.51
CA PRO A 548 -10.23 8.86 -11.35
C PRO A 548 -9.61 7.59 -11.92
N ARG A 549 -10.37 6.49 -11.87
CA ARG A 549 -9.95 5.19 -12.42
C ARG A 549 -10.70 4.94 -13.71
N LEU A 550 -9.98 4.64 -14.77
CA LEU A 550 -10.59 4.26 -16.06
C LEU A 550 -11.15 2.82 -16.04
N GLY A 551 -10.68 1.98 -15.12
CA GLY A 551 -11.01 0.57 -15.12
C GLY A 551 -10.19 -0.19 -16.18
N VAL A 552 -8.91 0.12 -16.28
CA VAL A 552 -7.94 -0.59 -17.11
C VAL A 552 -7.03 -1.43 -16.24
N ARG A 553 -6.49 -2.49 -16.82
CA ARG A 553 -5.51 -3.37 -16.22
C ARG A 553 -4.19 -3.22 -17.00
N PRO A 554 -3.15 -2.64 -16.38
CA PRO A 554 -1.84 -2.54 -17.01
C PRO A 554 -1.21 -3.92 -17.21
N ASP A 555 -0.51 -4.06 -18.32
CA ASP A 555 0.42 -5.16 -18.52
C ASP A 555 1.81 -4.76 -17.97
N TYR A 556 2.07 -5.14 -16.73
CA TYR A 556 3.35 -4.89 -16.07
C TYR A 556 4.54 -5.64 -16.67
N MET A 557 4.28 -6.56 -17.62
CA MET A 557 5.29 -7.33 -18.34
C MET A 557 5.72 -6.68 -19.66
N TYR A 558 5.08 -5.58 -20.04
CA TYR A 558 5.37 -4.90 -21.27
C TYR A 558 6.69 -4.10 -21.17
N GLU A 559 7.66 -4.43 -22.01
CA GLU A 559 8.99 -3.79 -22.03
C GLU A 559 9.10 -2.64 -23.07
N GLY A 560 8.04 -2.39 -23.83
CA GLY A 560 8.00 -1.30 -24.82
C GLY A 560 7.62 0.05 -24.20
N GLU A 561 7.70 1.10 -24.99
CA GLU A 561 7.27 2.44 -24.61
C GLU A 561 5.74 2.53 -24.54
N GLY A 562 5.20 3.10 -23.46
CA GLY A 562 3.77 3.21 -23.19
C GLY A 562 3.28 2.27 -22.09
N MET A 563 1.99 2.37 -21.77
CA MET A 563 1.32 1.43 -20.87
C MET A 563 0.41 0.50 -21.67
N ARG A 564 0.85 -0.71 -21.96
CA ARG A 564 0.01 -1.71 -22.62
C ARG A 564 -1.11 -2.16 -21.69
N LEU A 565 -2.31 -2.31 -22.25
CA LEU A 565 -3.45 -2.84 -21.53
C LEU A 565 -3.49 -4.36 -21.66
N GLU A 566 -3.42 -5.06 -20.55
CA GLU A 566 -3.75 -6.47 -20.49
C GLU A 566 -5.26 -6.69 -20.59
N GLY A 567 -6.04 -5.71 -20.10
CA GLY A 567 -7.49 -5.77 -20.19
C GLY A 567 -8.19 -4.49 -19.77
N VAL A 568 -9.48 -4.42 -20.09
CA VAL A 568 -10.39 -3.38 -19.62
C VAL A 568 -11.50 -3.99 -18.77
N THR A 569 -11.97 -3.24 -17.77
CA THR A 569 -13.06 -3.68 -16.89
C THR A 569 -14.39 -3.67 -17.67
N PRO A 570 -15.09 -4.81 -17.79
CA PRO A 570 -16.38 -4.87 -18.47
C PRO A 570 -17.41 -3.91 -17.85
N GLY A 571 -18.09 -3.14 -18.69
CA GLY A 571 -19.06 -2.10 -18.29
C GLY A 571 -18.42 -0.84 -17.69
N GLY A 572 -17.08 -0.80 -17.56
CA GLY A 572 -16.31 0.32 -17.04
C GLY A 572 -16.20 1.50 -18.00
N VAL A 573 -15.58 2.58 -17.52
CA VAL A 573 -15.34 3.79 -18.32
C VAL A 573 -14.48 3.47 -19.52
N ALA A 574 -13.39 2.73 -19.33
CA ALA A 574 -12.46 2.35 -20.39
C ALA A 574 -13.13 1.61 -21.56
N GLU A 575 -14.00 0.62 -21.26
CA GLU A 575 -14.72 -0.10 -22.30
C GLU A 575 -15.70 0.81 -23.05
N LYS A 576 -16.44 1.66 -22.31
CA LYS A 576 -17.41 2.59 -22.90
C LYS A 576 -16.75 3.65 -23.80
N THR A 577 -15.51 4.03 -23.50
CA THR A 577 -14.74 4.97 -24.31
C THR A 577 -13.98 4.28 -25.46
N GLY A 578 -14.10 2.96 -25.58
CA GLY A 578 -13.54 2.20 -26.72
C GLY A 578 -12.10 1.74 -26.53
N LEU A 579 -11.55 1.81 -25.30
CA LEU A 579 -10.29 1.15 -24.94
C LEU A 579 -10.46 -0.37 -25.05
N LYS A 580 -9.42 -1.06 -25.46
CA LYS A 580 -9.42 -2.53 -25.70
C LYS A 580 -8.17 -3.17 -25.14
N ASP A 581 -8.27 -4.47 -24.88
CA ASP A 581 -7.13 -5.30 -24.53
C ASP A 581 -6.07 -5.20 -25.64
N GLY A 582 -4.81 -5.04 -25.24
CA GLY A 582 -3.67 -4.88 -26.13
C GLY A 582 -3.40 -3.45 -26.62
N ASP A 583 -4.26 -2.46 -26.30
CA ASP A 583 -3.94 -1.05 -26.55
C ASP A 583 -2.72 -0.63 -25.73
N ILE A 584 -1.88 0.24 -26.29
CA ILE A 584 -0.77 0.84 -25.56
C ILE A 584 -1.11 2.32 -25.35
N ILE A 585 -1.39 2.70 -24.11
CA ILE A 585 -1.63 4.10 -23.76
C ILE A 585 -0.27 4.82 -23.79
N VAL A 586 -0.16 5.82 -24.66
CA VAL A 586 1.08 6.60 -24.87
C VAL A 586 0.95 8.04 -24.41
N GLU A 587 -0.29 8.51 -24.16
CA GLU A 587 -0.55 9.86 -23.68
C GLU A 587 -1.89 9.94 -22.94
N VAL A 588 -1.95 10.71 -21.86
CA VAL A 588 -3.18 11.02 -21.09
C VAL A 588 -3.26 12.52 -20.85
N ALA A 589 -4.33 13.15 -21.33
CA ALA A 589 -4.58 14.60 -21.17
C ALA A 589 -3.38 15.47 -21.59
N GLY A 590 -2.76 15.16 -22.72
CA GLY A 590 -1.60 15.88 -23.28
C GLY A 590 -0.26 15.55 -22.62
N LYS A 591 -0.23 14.61 -21.65
CA LYS A 591 1.02 14.17 -20.98
C LYS A 591 1.45 12.82 -21.52
N PRO A 592 2.71 12.67 -21.98
CA PRO A 592 3.26 11.37 -22.38
C PRO A 592 3.22 10.36 -21.22
N THR A 593 2.87 9.11 -21.54
CA THR A 593 2.81 8.01 -20.58
C THR A 593 3.70 6.85 -21.04
N PRO A 594 5.03 7.00 -20.96
CA PRO A 594 5.98 6.01 -21.45
C PRO A 594 5.98 4.71 -20.64
N ASN A 595 5.34 4.67 -19.48
CA ASN A 595 5.21 3.48 -18.64
C ASN A 595 3.99 3.59 -17.70
N VAL A 596 3.74 2.54 -16.93
CA VAL A 596 2.61 2.47 -15.98
C VAL A 596 2.68 3.57 -14.92
N GLY A 597 3.87 3.90 -14.40
CA GLY A 597 4.06 4.95 -13.40
C GLY A 597 3.65 6.32 -13.93
N ALA A 598 4.09 6.67 -15.14
CA ALA A 598 3.72 7.91 -15.82
C ALA A 598 2.20 7.99 -16.09
N TYR A 599 1.58 6.87 -16.49
CA TYR A 599 0.12 6.78 -16.62
C TYR A 599 -0.59 7.05 -15.30
N MET A 600 -0.18 6.40 -14.22
CA MET A 600 -0.77 6.61 -12.89
C MET A 600 -0.66 8.07 -12.43
N THR A 601 0.49 8.69 -12.68
CA THR A 601 0.73 10.11 -12.39
C THR A 601 -0.19 11.01 -13.23
N ALA A 602 -0.28 10.77 -14.54
CA ALA A 602 -1.14 11.55 -15.43
C ALA A 602 -2.62 11.42 -15.05
N MET A 603 -3.07 10.22 -14.68
CA MET A 603 -4.45 9.98 -14.23
C MET A 603 -4.75 10.63 -12.87
N SER A 604 -3.82 10.56 -11.92
CA SER A 604 -4.02 11.17 -10.60
C SER A 604 -4.18 12.69 -10.65
N ALA A 605 -3.69 13.32 -11.71
CA ALA A 605 -3.84 14.75 -11.97
C ALA A 605 -5.25 15.13 -12.47
N GLN A 606 -6.08 14.17 -12.86
CA GLN A 606 -7.40 14.43 -13.42
C GLN A 606 -8.47 14.54 -12.32
N LYS A 607 -9.59 15.17 -12.67
CA LYS A 607 -10.76 15.27 -11.79
C LYS A 607 -11.85 14.28 -12.21
N ILE A 608 -12.49 13.64 -11.25
CA ILE A 608 -13.63 12.77 -11.50
C ILE A 608 -14.74 13.61 -12.18
N GLY A 609 -15.32 13.08 -13.28
CA GLY A 609 -16.37 13.74 -14.05
C GLY A 609 -15.87 14.65 -15.17
N THR A 610 -14.55 14.76 -15.39
CA THR A 610 -14.00 15.47 -16.57
C THR A 610 -13.75 14.50 -17.73
N THR A 611 -14.04 14.98 -18.95
CA THR A 611 -13.66 14.26 -20.17
C THR A 611 -12.21 14.63 -20.51
N ILE A 612 -11.38 13.62 -20.79
CA ILE A 612 -9.96 13.78 -21.13
C ILE A 612 -9.62 13.00 -22.39
N ASP A 613 -8.64 13.47 -23.13
CA ASP A 613 -8.10 12.76 -24.29
C ASP A 613 -7.09 11.70 -23.83
N ILE A 614 -7.22 10.48 -24.37
CA ILE A 614 -6.30 9.38 -24.16
C ILE A 614 -5.81 8.94 -25.54
N VAL A 615 -4.51 9.02 -25.76
CA VAL A 615 -3.90 8.54 -27.00
C VAL A 615 -3.37 7.13 -26.79
N VAL A 616 -3.82 6.23 -27.64
CA VAL A 616 -3.35 4.83 -27.63
C VAL A 616 -2.70 4.47 -28.95
N ASP A 617 -1.69 3.64 -28.89
CA ASP A 617 -1.21 2.89 -30.05
C ASP A 617 -1.97 1.55 -30.10
N ARG A 618 -2.75 1.36 -31.13
CA ARG A 618 -3.48 0.12 -31.42
C ARG A 618 -2.92 -0.52 -32.68
N LYS A 619 -2.06 -1.52 -32.51
CA LYS A 619 -1.42 -2.24 -33.65
C LYS A 619 -0.69 -1.28 -34.62
N GLY A 620 0.09 -0.35 -34.09
CA GLY A 620 0.88 0.63 -34.86
C GLY A 620 0.08 1.86 -35.33
N LYS A 621 -1.20 1.98 -34.96
CA LYS A 621 -2.01 3.18 -35.27
C LYS A 621 -2.32 3.97 -34.00
N LYS A 622 -1.96 5.26 -33.97
CA LYS A 622 -2.36 6.16 -32.89
C LYS A 622 -3.84 6.53 -33.02
N LEU A 623 -4.60 6.35 -31.95
CA LEU A 623 -6.02 6.72 -31.84
C LEU A 623 -6.18 7.60 -30.61
N THR A 624 -6.98 8.67 -30.74
CA THR A 624 -7.38 9.48 -29.58
C THR A 624 -8.80 9.09 -29.18
N LEU A 625 -8.96 8.70 -27.93
CA LEU A 625 -10.23 8.32 -27.31
C LEU A 625 -10.60 9.36 -26.23
N LYS A 626 -11.91 9.56 -25.99
CA LYS A 626 -12.41 10.57 -25.03
C LYS A 626 -13.23 9.94 -23.93
#